data_54e90e420cb6ac2bcfd89b97c3ea0d08
#
_entry.id   54e90e420cb6ac2bcfd89b97c3ea0d08
#
_cell.length_a   1.000
_cell.length_b   1.000
_cell.length_c   1.000
_cell.angle_alpha   90.00
_cell.angle_beta   90.00
_cell.angle_gamma   90.00
#
_symmetry.space_group_name_H-M   'P 1'
#
loop_
_entity.id
_entity.type
_entity.pdbx_description
1 polymer ?
#
loop_
_entity_poly.entity_id
_entity_poly.type
_entity_poly.pdbx_seq_one_letter_code
_entity_poly.pdbx_strand_id
1 'polypeptide(L)'
;APYVLWILFATYLNGYILVKNPDNKIVTQNVLTTNIDTLSNSKNRQTMKHTLPQLPYKTEALAPKMSAETFEYHYGKHLQTYIDNLNKLIEGTPYAEMPLDEIVRKADGGVFNNAAQTWNHTFFFLTLTPDQQPMPEKLAAALARDVGSVEAFREAFTKAAVGLFGSGWTWLAQQPDGKLVIVAESNAGNPMTRGLKPLLTVDVWEHAYYIDYRNRRAEFVKNWWDLVDWQKVADRL
;
A
#
# COMPACT_ATOMS: atom_id res chain seq x y z
N ALA A 1 -24.36 5.45 -43.78
CA ALA A 1 -25.30 5.93 -42.77
C ALA A 1 -24.85 7.32 -42.33
N PRO A 2 -25.64 8.39 -42.42
CA PRO A 2 -25.23 9.72 -42.02
C PRO A 2 -25.31 9.86 -40.49
N TYR A 3 -24.25 10.35 -39.88
CA TYR A 3 -24.24 10.82 -38.50
C TYR A 3 -25.14 12.04 -38.38
N VAL A 4 -26.22 11.92 -37.62
CA VAL A 4 -27.10 13.04 -37.29
C VAL A 4 -26.42 13.89 -36.22
N LEU A 5 -25.96 15.06 -36.59
CA LEU A 5 -25.36 16.04 -35.71
C LEU A 5 -26.48 16.62 -34.81
N TRP A 6 -26.45 16.29 -33.52
CA TRP A 6 -27.35 16.85 -32.53
C TRP A 6 -26.90 18.28 -32.15
N ILE A 7 -27.70 19.25 -32.57
CA ILE A 7 -27.52 20.63 -32.08
C ILE A 7 -28.42 20.82 -30.86
N LEU A 8 -27.82 20.90 -29.70
CA LEU A 8 -28.48 21.28 -28.45
C LEU A 8 -28.66 22.81 -28.44
N PHE A 9 -29.91 23.32 -28.61
CA PHE A 9 -30.25 24.67 -28.21
C PHE A 9 -30.71 24.63 -26.75
N ALA A 10 -29.87 25.09 -25.83
CA ALA A 10 -30.25 25.30 -24.43
C ALA A 10 -30.62 26.80 -24.28
N THR A 11 -31.87 27.09 -24.00
CA THR A 11 -32.28 28.40 -23.51
C THR A 11 -32.57 28.30 -22.02
N TYR A 12 -31.86 29.11 -21.24
CA TYR A 12 -32.08 29.22 -19.79
C TYR A 12 -33.26 30.16 -19.54
N LEU A 13 -34.36 29.66 -19.02
CA LEU A 13 -35.41 30.46 -18.39
C LEU A 13 -35.77 29.80 -17.05
N ASN A 14 -35.56 30.53 -15.95
CA ASN A 14 -36.01 30.16 -14.58
C ASN A 14 -35.59 28.78 -14.06
N GLY A 15 -34.34 28.37 -14.29
CA GLY A 15 -33.81 27.15 -13.69
C GLY A 15 -34.24 25.82 -14.34
N TYR A 16 -34.80 25.89 -15.55
CA TYR A 16 -35.18 24.70 -16.34
C TYR A 16 -34.38 24.64 -17.64
N ILE A 17 -33.95 23.46 -18.03
CA ILE A 17 -33.42 23.18 -19.37
C ILE A 17 -34.53 22.58 -20.22
N LEU A 18 -34.80 23.17 -21.36
CA LEU A 18 -35.72 22.63 -22.34
C LEU A 18 -34.95 21.71 -23.30
N VAL A 19 -35.22 20.43 -23.25
CA VAL A 19 -34.59 19.42 -24.13
C VAL A 19 -35.67 18.93 -25.13
N LYS A 20 -35.37 19.04 -26.42
CA LYS A 20 -36.21 18.48 -27.50
C LYS A 20 -35.75 17.02 -27.76
N ASN A 21 -36.66 16.08 -27.55
CA ASN A 21 -36.37 14.65 -27.84
C ASN A 21 -36.66 14.31 -29.32
N PRO A 22 -36.28 13.07 -29.80
CA PRO A 22 -36.49 12.66 -31.19
C PRO A 22 -37.95 12.77 -31.69
N ASP A 23 -38.91 12.68 -30.79
CA ASP A 23 -40.35 12.74 -31.11
C ASP A 23 -40.91 14.20 -31.14
N ASN A 24 -40.01 15.19 -31.17
CA ASN A 24 -40.34 16.63 -31.24
C ASN A 24 -41.13 17.18 -30.04
N LYS A 25 -41.16 16.46 -28.90
CA LYS A 25 -41.81 16.94 -27.67
C LYS A 25 -40.81 17.66 -26.80
N ILE A 26 -41.26 18.79 -26.22
CA ILE A 26 -40.48 19.57 -25.25
C ILE A 26 -40.65 18.94 -23.87
N VAL A 27 -39.56 18.48 -23.27
CA VAL A 27 -39.55 17.95 -21.90
C VAL A 27 -38.81 18.97 -21.01
N THR A 28 -39.48 19.43 -19.97
CA THR A 28 -38.86 20.29 -18.95
C THR A 28 -38.21 19.41 -17.89
N GLN A 29 -36.90 19.50 -17.75
CA GLN A 29 -36.17 18.86 -16.67
C GLN A 29 -35.73 19.89 -15.63
N ASN A 30 -36.05 19.65 -14.36
CA ASN A 30 -35.64 20.55 -13.28
C ASN A 30 -34.15 20.27 -12.94
N VAL A 31 -33.26 21.19 -13.38
CA VAL A 31 -31.81 21.05 -13.21
C VAL A 31 -31.37 21.40 -11.78
N LEU A 32 -32.19 22.15 -11.04
CA LEU A 32 -31.84 22.59 -9.70
C LEU A 32 -31.84 21.44 -8.68
N THR A 33 -32.74 20.46 -8.83
CA THR A 33 -32.79 19.29 -7.93
C THR A 33 -31.59 18.34 -8.14
N THR A 34 -31.17 18.14 -9.39
CA THR A 34 -30.05 17.24 -9.70
C THR A 34 -28.69 17.82 -9.24
N ASN A 35 -28.51 19.13 -9.32
CA ASN A 35 -27.28 19.78 -8.85
C ASN A 35 -27.20 19.93 -7.33
N ILE A 36 -28.33 20.05 -6.62
CA ILE A 36 -28.36 20.15 -5.17
C ILE A 36 -28.05 18.77 -4.54
N ASP A 37 -28.58 17.70 -5.12
CA ASP A 37 -28.32 16.32 -4.63
C ASP A 37 -26.87 15.90 -4.89
N THR A 38 -26.27 16.29 -6.03
CA THR A 38 -24.82 16.07 -6.28
C THR A 38 -23.93 16.92 -5.39
N LEU A 39 -24.29 18.17 -5.11
CA LEU A 39 -23.53 19.06 -4.21
C LEU A 39 -23.73 18.71 -2.72
N SER A 40 -24.90 18.21 -2.32
CA SER A 40 -25.14 17.75 -0.95
C SER A 40 -24.44 16.41 -0.68
N ASN A 41 -24.36 15.53 -1.69
CA ASN A 41 -23.63 14.26 -1.57
C ASN A 41 -22.10 14.45 -1.56
N SER A 42 -21.58 15.55 -2.14
CA SER A 42 -20.16 15.90 -2.07
C SER A 42 -19.73 16.46 -0.70
N LYS A 43 -20.67 17.02 0.09
CA LYS A 43 -20.35 17.60 1.41
C LYS A 43 -20.24 16.59 2.54
N ASN A 44 -20.61 15.33 2.33
CA ASN A 44 -20.58 14.30 3.37
C ASN A 44 -19.56 13.20 3.08
N ARG A 45 -18.67 13.39 2.11
CA ARG A 45 -17.57 12.47 1.82
C ARG A 45 -16.43 12.75 2.79
N GLN A 46 -16.25 11.85 3.73
CA GLN A 46 -15.21 11.95 4.73
C GLN A 46 -13.86 11.58 4.09
N THR A 47 -13.00 12.58 3.89
CA THR A 47 -11.62 12.36 3.44
C THR A 47 -10.89 11.46 4.43
N MET A 48 -10.32 10.37 3.95
CA MET A 48 -9.51 9.47 4.76
C MET A 48 -8.09 10.03 4.91
N LYS A 49 -7.81 10.67 6.05
CA LYS A 49 -6.46 11.13 6.35
C LYS A 49 -5.60 9.96 6.81
N HIS A 50 -4.55 9.64 6.06
CA HIS A 50 -3.55 8.66 6.48
C HIS A 50 -2.67 9.24 7.57
N THR A 51 -2.34 8.43 8.57
CA THR A 51 -1.54 8.83 9.73
C THR A 51 -0.47 7.80 10.03
N LEU A 52 0.56 8.22 10.78
CA LEU A 52 1.60 7.32 11.24
C LEU A 52 0.98 6.20 12.11
N PRO A 53 1.25 4.92 11.82
CA PRO A 53 0.67 3.82 12.59
C PRO A 53 1.26 3.78 14.00
N GLN A 54 0.45 3.47 15.00
CA GLN A 54 0.97 3.22 16.33
C GLN A 54 1.74 1.89 16.35
N LEU A 55 3.00 1.91 16.81
CA LEU A 55 3.80 0.71 16.97
C LEU A 55 3.32 -0.10 18.20
N PRO A 56 3.32 -1.44 18.12
CA PRO A 56 2.97 -2.30 19.26
C PRO A 56 4.13 -2.49 20.25
N TYR A 57 5.26 -1.82 20.04
CA TYR A 57 6.47 -1.87 20.85
C TYR A 57 7.13 -0.49 20.90
N LYS A 58 8.04 -0.29 21.85
CA LYS A 58 8.83 0.94 21.96
C LYS A 58 9.94 0.95 20.89
N THR A 59 10.30 2.13 20.41
CA THR A 59 11.31 2.32 19.35
C THR A 59 12.69 1.78 19.69
N GLU A 60 13.05 1.74 20.97
CA GLU A 60 14.30 1.18 21.47
C GLU A 60 14.28 -0.35 21.68
N ALA A 61 13.10 -0.97 21.61
CA ALA A 61 12.94 -2.38 21.98
C ALA A 61 13.59 -3.36 21.00
N LEU A 62 13.87 -2.95 19.76
CA LEU A 62 14.49 -3.80 18.74
C LEU A 62 16.02 -3.68 18.72
N ALA A 63 16.62 -2.85 19.60
CA ALA A 63 18.06 -2.75 19.75
C ALA A 63 18.65 -4.09 20.26
N PRO A 64 19.91 -4.46 19.90
CA PRO A 64 20.82 -3.71 19.01
C PRO A 64 20.61 -3.97 17.50
N LYS A 65 19.64 -4.79 17.11
CA LYS A 65 19.44 -5.20 15.72
C LYS A 65 18.84 -4.10 14.85
N MET A 66 18.07 -3.21 15.47
CA MET A 66 17.56 -1.98 14.87
C MET A 66 17.54 -0.92 15.97
N SER A 67 18.38 0.11 15.83
CA SER A 67 18.56 1.13 16.88
C SER A 67 17.39 2.11 16.95
N ALA A 68 17.27 2.79 18.10
CA ALA A 68 16.32 3.90 18.26
C ALA A 68 16.58 5.03 17.25
N GLU A 69 17.85 5.26 16.85
CA GLU A 69 18.21 6.24 15.83
C GLU A 69 17.64 5.84 14.47
N THR A 70 17.73 4.55 14.08
CA THR A 70 17.08 4.04 12.88
C THR A 70 15.57 4.28 12.93
N PHE A 71 14.90 4.06 14.06
CA PHE A 71 13.47 4.37 14.19
C PHE A 71 13.15 5.85 14.08
N GLU A 72 13.97 6.73 14.67
CA GLU A 72 13.79 8.18 14.57
C GLU A 72 13.74 8.63 13.10
N TYR A 73 14.66 8.13 12.29
CA TYR A 73 14.75 8.53 10.88
C TYR A 73 13.81 7.70 9.97
N HIS A 74 13.81 6.39 10.10
CA HIS A 74 13.09 5.52 9.17
C HIS A 74 11.57 5.54 9.41
N TYR A 75 11.14 5.41 10.68
CA TYR A 75 9.72 5.48 11.05
C TYR A 75 9.25 6.92 11.26
N GLY A 76 9.95 7.68 12.10
CA GLY A 76 9.50 8.99 12.57
C GLY A 76 9.58 10.09 11.51
N LYS A 77 10.55 10.04 10.58
CA LYS A 77 10.75 11.07 9.55
C LYS A 77 10.45 10.55 8.15
N HIS A 78 11.04 9.44 7.75
CA HIS A 78 10.92 8.94 6.38
C HIS A 78 9.50 8.47 6.06
N LEU A 79 8.94 7.56 6.86
CA LEU A 79 7.54 7.11 6.71
C LEU A 79 6.56 8.30 6.86
N GLN A 80 6.78 9.18 7.84
CA GLN A 80 5.92 10.37 8.00
C GLN A 80 5.92 11.25 6.75
N THR A 81 7.08 11.41 6.10
CA THR A 81 7.17 12.19 4.86
C THR A 81 6.34 11.59 3.72
N TYR A 82 6.34 10.26 3.57
CA TYR A 82 5.47 9.60 2.58
C TYR A 82 4.00 9.80 2.89
N ILE A 83 3.61 9.70 4.15
CA ILE A 83 2.23 9.94 4.60
C ILE A 83 1.80 11.39 4.30
N ASP A 84 2.62 12.37 4.64
CA ASP A 84 2.32 13.79 4.41
C ASP A 84 2.21 14.11 2.93
N ASN A 85 3.11 13.57 2.12
CA ASN A 85 3.08 13.73 0.67
C ASN A 85 1.86 13.05 0.05
N LEU A 86 1.53 11.83 0.50
CA LEU A 86 0.33 11.12 0.04
C LEU A 86 -0.92 11.95 0.33
N ASN A 87 -1.11 12.40 1.57
CA ASN A 87 -2.27 13.20 1.95
C ASN A 87 -2.41 14.48 1.10
N LYS A 88 -1.31 15.13 0.75
CA LYS A 88 -1.31 16.29 -0.15
C LYS A 88 -1.68 15.92 -1.59
N LEU A 89 -1.12 14.80 -2.10
CA LEU A 89 -1.32 14.37 -3.49
C LEU A 89 -2.75 13.89 -3.76
N ILE A 90 -3.41 13.31 -2.76
CA ILE A 90 -4.78 12.78 -2.93
C ILE A 90 -5.87 13.81 -2.63
N GLU A 91 -5.53 14.95 -2.04
CA GLU A 91 -6.50 16.01 -1.70
C GLU A 91 -7.29 16.44 -2.94
N GLY A 92 -8.63 16.43 -2.83
CA GLY A 92 -9.54 16.77 -3.93
C GLY A 92 -9.59 15.77 -5.08
N THR A 93 -8.92 14.61 -4.97
CA THR A 93 -8.98 13.55 -5.97
C THR A 93 -9.91 12.41 -5.51
N PRO A 94 -10.29 11.48 -6.41
CA PRO A 94 -11.05 10.29 -6.02
C PRO A 94 -10.33 9.41 -4.99
N TYR A 95 -9.01 9.50 -4.89
CA TYR A 95 -8.20 8.74 -3.91
C TYR A 95 -8.39 9.21 -2.47
N ALA A 96 -8.85 10.45 -2.25
CA ALA A 96 -9.04 11.01 -0.90
C ALA A 96 -10.01 10.21 0.00
N GLU A 97 -10.86 9.40 -0.60
CA GLU A 97 -11.88 8.59 0.08
C GLU A 97 -11.58 7.10 0.03
N MET A 98 -10.45 6.70 -0.58
CA MET A 98 -10.09 5.30 -0.75
C MET A 98 -9.22 4.80 0.40
N PRO A 99 -9.42 3.55 0.85
CA PRO A 99 -8.45 2.87 1.70
C PRO A 99 -7.06 2.80 1.05
N LEU A 100 -6.02 2.82 1.86
CA LEU A 100 -4.64 2.86 1.38
C LEU A 100 -4.28 1.70 0.43
N ASP A 101 -4.75 0.49 0.73
CA ASP A 101 -4.53 -0.69 -0.11
C ASP A 101 -5.22 -0.58 -1.49
N GLU A 102 -6.38 0.09 -1.56
CA GLU A 102 -7.03 0.38 -2.84
C GLU A 102 -6.25 1.42 -3.65
N ILE A 103 -5.71 2.46 -2.99
CA ILE A 103 -4.87 3.46 -3.66
C ILE A 103 -3.64 2.76 -4.25
N VAL A 104 -2.95 1.90 -3.49
CA VAL A 104 -1.80 1.12 -3.97
C VAL A 104 -2.14 0.28 -5.20
N ARG A 105 -3.35 -0.30 -5.27
CA ARG A 105 -3.77 -1.14 -6.40
C ARG A 105 -4.16 -0.36 -7.66
N LYS A 106 -4.60 0.90 -7.50
CA LYS A 106 -5.26 1.67 -8.57
C LYS A 106 -4.45 2.86 -9.07
N ALA A 107 -3.58 3.42 -8.23
CA ALA A 107 -2.83 4.62 -8.55
C ALA A 107 -1.57 4.31 -9.35
N ASP A 108 -1.05 5.34 -10.00
CA ASP A 108 0.23 5.35 -10.69
C ASP A 108 1.08 6.56 -10.28
N GLY A 109 2.30 6.66 -10.84
CA GLY A 109 3.20 7.81 -10.67
C GLY A 109 3.45 8.19 -9.22
N GLY A 110 3.35 9.48 -8.92
CA GLY A 110 3.64 10.04 -7.59
C GLY A 110 2.67 9.58 -6.51
N VAL A 111 1.37 9.40 -6.83
CA VAL A 111 0.37 8.90 -5.88
C VAL A 111 0.68 7.46 -5.51
N PHE A 112 0.93 6.59 -6.50
CA PHE A 112 1.36 5.21 -6.25
C PHE A 112 2.61 5.15 -5.39
N ASN A 113 3.67 5.89 -5.74
CA ASN A 113 4.93 5.83 -5.00
C ASN A 113 4.75 6.17 -3.52
N ASN A 114 4.02 7.25 -3.21
CA ASN A 114 3.80 7.64 -1.81
C ASN A 114 2.82 6.71 -1.09
N ALA A 115 1.77 6.22 -1.76
CA ALA A 115 0.83 5.26 -1.18
C ALA A 115 1.50 3.91 -0.90
N ALA A 116 2.24 3.38 -1.88
CA ALA A 116 2.94 2.11 -1.74
C ALA A 116 4.02 2.19 -0.66
N GLN A 117 4.82 3.26 -0.61
CA GLN A 117 5.81 3.43 0.45
C GLN A 117 5.17 3.60 1.83
N THR A 118 4.07 4.34 1.94
CA THR A 118 3.30 4.42 3.19
C THR A 118 2.82 3.04 3.64
N TRP A 119 2.27 2.25 2.72
CA TRP A 119 1.78 0.91 3.01
C TRP A 119 2.91 -0.06 3.36
N ASN A 120 3.98 -0.09 2.55
CA ASN A 120 5.12 -0.99 2.71
C ASN A 120 5.80 -0.78 4.07
N HIS A 121 6.09 0.46 4.44
CA HIS A 121 6.72 0.78 5.73
C HIS A 121 5.79 0.46 6.90
N THR A 122 4.50 0.81 6.81
CA THR A 122 3.51 0.46 7.84
C THR A 122 3.47 -1.05 8.05
N PHE A 123 3.37 -1.81 6.98
CA PHE A 123 3.34 -3.26 7.02
C PHE A 123 4.65 -3.85 7.59
N PHE A 124 5.80 -3.31 7.18
CA PHE A 124 7.12 -3.71 7.67
C PHE A 124 7.23 -3.51 9.18
N PHE A 125 7.03 -2.29 9.68
CA PHE A 125 7.17 -2.01 11.11
C PHE A 125 6.17 -2.78 11.97
N LEU A 126 4.92 -2.93 11.52
CA LEU A 126 3.90 -3.68 12.25
C LEU A 126 4.14 -5.21 12.24
N THR A 127 5.05 -5.71 11.41
CA THR A 127 5.42 -7.12 11.37
C THR A 127 6.64 -7.45 12.23
N LEU A 128 7.24 -6.44 12.89
CA LEU A 128 8.37 -6.65 13.79
C LEU A 128 7.92 -6.82 15.25
N THR A 129 8.76 -7.50 16.04
CA THR A 129 8.57 -7.70 17.48
C THR A 129 9.92 -7.83 18.20
N PRO A 130 10.05 -7.31 19.44
CA PRO A 130 11.19 -7.64 20.30
C PRO A 130 11.11 -9.05 20.87
N ASP A 131 9.90 -9.64 20.94
CA ASP A 131 9.63 -10.92 21.59
C ASP A 131 9.42 -12.00 20.52
N GLN A 132 10.52 -12.51 19.98
CA GLN A 132 10.47 -13.55 18.96
C GLN A 132 9.79 -14.83 19.47
N GLN A 133 8.77 -15.27 18.76
CA GLN A 133 8.06 -16.52 19.02
C GLN A 133 8.42 -17.56 17.95
N PRO A 134 8.31 -18.88 18.25
CA PRO A 134 8.44 -19.92 17.25
C PRO A 134 7.47 -19.69 16.07
N MET A 135 7.89 -20.08 14.88
CA MET A 135 7.03 -20.03 13.72
C MET A 135 5.82 -20.97 13.91
N PRO A 136 4.58 -20.49 13.76
CA PRO A 136 3.38 -21.35 13.85
C PRO A 136 3.42 -22.50 12.84
N GLU A 137 2.98 -23.69 13.28
CA GLU A 137 3.01 -24.91 12.47
C GLU A 137 2.29 -24.77 11.12
N LYS A 138 1.14 -24.06 11.11
CA LYS A 138 0.39 -23.76 9.88
C LYS A 138 1.26 -23.06 8.83
N LEU A 139 2.04 -22.06 9.24
CA LEU A 139 2.93 -21.33 8.34
C LEU A 139 4.10 -22.20 7.89
N ALA A 140 4.72 -22.93 8.83
CA ALA A 140 5.83 -23.85 8.52
C ALA A 140 5.40 -24.91 7.51
N ALA A 141 4.23 -25.50 7.67
CA ALA A 141 3.66 -26.48 6.73
C ALA A 141 3.40 -25.88 5.33
N ALA A 142 2.86 -24.65 5.26
CA ALA A 142 2.65 -23.97 3.98
C ALA A 142 3.99 -23.68 3.28
N LEU A 143 5.00 -23.21 4.01
CA LEU A 143 6.34 -22.98 3.46
C LEU A 143 7.00 -24.29 2.99
N ALA A 144 6.88 -25.37 3.75
CA ALA A 144 7.39 -26.67 3.36
C ALA A 144 6.72 -27.21 2.09
N ARG A 145 5.40 -27.02 1.96
CA ARG A 145 4.64 -27.42 0.76
C ARG A 145 5.10 -26.67 -0.48
N ASP A 146 5.31 -25.34 -0.38
CA ASP A 146 5.47 -24.49 -1.56
C ASP A 146 6.93 -24.17 -1.90
N VAL A 147 7.82 -24.20 -0.89
CA VAL A 147 9.24 -23.82 -1.02
C VAL A 147 10.19 -24.97 -0.65
N GLY A 148 9.67 -26.02 -0.04
CA GLY A 148 10.41 -27.24 0.31
C GLY A 148 10.71 -27.37 1.81
N SER A 149 11.11 -26.30 2.50
CA SER A 149 11.27 -26.27 3.97
C SER A 149 11.30 -24.83 4.46
N VAL A 150 11.25 -24.63 5.78
CA VAL A 150 11.46 -23.30 6.40
C VAL A 150 12.88 -22.79 6.13
N GLU A 151 13.88 -23.67 6.18
CA GLU A 151 15.28 -23.34 5.89
C GLU A 151 15.45 -22.92 4.43
N ALA A 152 14.91 -23.69 3.49
CA ALA A 152 14.93 -23.36 2.06
C ALA A 152 14.24 -22.01 1.78
N PHE A 153 13.13 -21.75 2.46
CA PHE A 153 12.46 -20.45 2.40
C PHE A 153 13.37 -19.32 2.90
N ARG A 154 13.99 -19.46 4.08
CA ARG A 154 14.89 -18.44 4.64
C ARG A 154 16.07 -18.18 3.71
N GLU A 155 16.66 -19.23 3.14
CA GLU A 155 17.76 -19.12 2.19
C GLU A 155 17.33 -18.38 0.91
N ALA A 156 16.23 -18.80 0.28
CA ALA A 156 15.73 -18.21 -0.95
C ALA A 156 15.31 -16.74 -0.76
N PHE A 157 14.62 -16.43 0.34
CA PHE A 157 14.21 -15.08 0.68
C PHE A 157 15.42 -14.18 0.96
N THR A 158 16.39 -14.65 1.77
CA THR A 158 17.63 -13.91 2.05
C THR A 158 18.40 -13.64 0.76
N LYS A 159 18.53 -14.65 -0.12
CA LYS A 159 19.19 -14.49 -1.42
C LYS A 159 18.50 -13.43 -2.27
N ALA A 160 17.16 -13.44 -2.32
CA ALA A 160 16.37 -12.43 -3.04
C ALA A 160 16.55 -11.02 -2.45
N ALA A 161 16.53 -10.89 -1.12
CA ALA A 161 16.68 -9.62 -0.41
C ALA A 161 18.08 -9.00 -0.59
N VAL A 162 19.12 -9.80 -0.41
CA VAL A 162 20.51 -9.35 -0.55
C VAL A 162 20.86 -9.06 -2.02
N GLY A 163 20.34 -9.90 -2.93
CA GLY A 163 20.62 -9.80 -4.37
C GLY A 163 19.79 -8.76 -5.12
N LEU A 164 18.79 -8.14 -4.51
CA LEU A 164 18.01 -7.10 -5.18
C LEU A 164 18.91 -5.89 -5.51
N PHE A 165 19.05 -5.62 -6.81
CA PHE A 165 19.87 -4.52 -7.27
C PHE A 165 19.21 -3.16 -6.97
N GLY A 166 19.94 -2.28 -6.28
CA GLY A 166 19.43 -0.97 -5.88
C GLY A 166 18.46 -1.02 -4.69
N SER A 167 17.48 -0.15 -4.73
CA SER A 167 16.47 0.03 -3.69
C SER A 167 15.24 -0.82 -3.93
N GLY A 168 14.63 -1.34 -2.89
CA GLY A 168 13.39 -2.09 -3.03
C GLY A 168 13.01 -2.90 -1.80
N TRP A 169 12.14 -3.88 -2.03
CA TRP A 169 11.48 -4.69 -1.02
C TRP A 169 11.47 -6.15 -1.42
N THR A 170 11.70 -7.05 -0.50
CA THR A 170 11.52 -8.49 -0.73
C THR A 170 10.33 -8.98 0.07
N TRP A 171 9.48 -9.77 -0.57
CA TRP A 171 8.19 -10.21 -0.06
C TRP A 171 8.06 -11.71 -0.03
N LEU A 172 7.42 -12.24 1.02
CA LEU A 172 6.66 -13.46 0.98
C LEU A 172 5.22 -13.08 0.65
N ALA A 173 4.67 -13.61 -0.41
CA ALA A 173 3.31 -13.32 -0.84
C ALA A 173 2.54 -14.61 -1.16
N GLN A 174 1.21 -14.55 -1.09
CA GLN A 174 0.32 -15.65 -1.45
C GLN A 174 -0.38 -15.34 -2.77
N GLN A 175 -0.36 -16.31 -3.66
CA GLN A 175 -1.11 -16.29 -4.91
C GLN A 175 -2.61 -16.55 -4.67
N PRO A 176 -3.51 -16.22 -5.63
CA PRO A 176 -4.94 -16.48 -5.51
C PRO A 176 -5.30 -17.95 -5.29
N ASP A 177 -4.46 -18.88 -5.76
CA ASP A 177 -4.60 -20.33 -5.55
C ASP A 177 -4.09 -20.81 -4.18
N GLY A 178 -3.62 -19.88 -3.33
CA GLY A 178 -3.10 -20.15 -2.00
C GLY A 178 -1.62 -20.53 -1.94
N LYS A 179 -0.91 -20.61 -3.09
CA LYS A 179 0.51 -20.93 -3.14
C LYS A 179 1.36 -19.75 -2.64
N LEU A 180 2.39 -20.05 -1.86
CA LEU A 180 3.37 -19.07 -1.39
C LEU A 180 4.48 -18.83 -2.42
N VAL A 181 4.84 -17.57 -2.61
CA VAL A 181 5.90 -17.15 -3.53
C VAL A 181 6.78 -16.08 -2.89
N ILE A 182 8.06 -16.08 -3.24
CA ILE A 182 9.00 -15.02 -2.90
C ILE A 182 9.10 -14.09 -4.11
N VAL A 183 8.91 -12.79 -3.89
CA VAL A 183 9.06 -11.78 -4.92
C VAL A 183 9.93 -10.63 -4.43
N ALA A 184 10.81 -10.14 -5.30
CA ALA A 184 11.63 -8.96 -5.05
C ALA A 184 11.15 -7.84 -5.98
N GLU A 185 10.87 -6.68 -5.40
CA GLU A 185 10.29 -5.54 -6.09
C GLU A 185 11.20 -4.31 -5.94
N SER A 186 11.55 -3.70 -7.06
CA SER A 186 12.33 -2.47 -7.06
C SER A 186 11.51 -1.26 -6.59
N ASN A 187 12.18 -0.29 -5.99
CA ASN A 187 11.62 0.98 -5.54
C ASN A 187 10.42 0.81 -4.58
N ALA A 188 9.25 1.35 -4.93
CA ALA A 188 8.03 1.25 -4.14
C ALA A 188 7.20 -0.02 -4.43
N GLY A 189 7.74 -0.96 -5.21
CA GLY A 189 7.00 -2.12 -5.69
C GLY A 189 6.29 -2.90 -4.58
N ASN A 190 5.04 -3.28 -4.87
CA ASN A 190 4.17 -3.98 -3.93
C ASN A 190 3.42 -5.11 -4.65
N PRO A 191 3.43 -6.34 -4.12
CA PRO A 191 2.80 -7.50 -4.77
C PRO A 191 1.28 -7.37 -4.97
N MET A 192 0.60 -6.50 -4.22
CA MET A 192 -0.84 -6.23 -4.40
C MET A 192 -1.19 -5.70 -5.79
N THR A 193 -0.26 -5.01 -6.46
CA THR A 193 -0.47 -4.53 -7.84
C THR A 193 -0.61 -5.66 -8.87
N ARG A 194 -0.18 -6.86 -8.49
CA ARG A 194 -0.28 -8.09 -9.29
C ARG A 194 -1.29 -9.09 -8.72
N GLY A 195 -2.15 -8.64 -7.82
CA GLY A 195 -3.17 -9.48 -7.20
C GLY A 195 -2.64 -10.49 -6.18
N LEU A 196 -1.38 -10.36 -5.73
CA LEU A 196 -0.82 -11.19 -4.69
C LEU A 196 -1.15 -10.63 -3.31
N LYS A 197 -1.29 -11.49 -2.30
CA LYS A 197 -1.51 -11.11 -0.91
C LYS A 197 -0.18 -11.06 -0.15
N PRO A 198 0.29 -9.89 0.32
CA PRO A 198 1.52 -9.78 1.10
C PRO A 198 1.37 -10.49 2.46
N LEU A 199 2.38 -11.28 2.85
CA LEU A 199 2.45 -11.94 4.15
C LEU A 199 3.61 -11.42 5.00
N LEU A 200 4.78 -11.19 4.40
CA LEU A 200 6.01 -10.71 5.05
C LEU A 200 6.77 -9.82 4.08
N THR A 201 7.48 -8.82 4.61
CA THR A 201 8.42 -8.04 3.82
C THR A 201 9.65 -7.63 4.61
N VAL A 202 10.75 -7.41 3.88
CA VAL A 202 11.92 -6.69 4.36
C VAL A 202 12.21 -5.51 3.45
N ASP A 203 12.49 -4.38 4.06
CA ASP A 203 12.97 -3.18 3.38
C ASP A 203 14.47 -3.32 3.12
N VAL A 204 14.89 -3.26 1.85
CA VAL A 204 16.31 -3.30 1.47
C VAL A 204 16.78 -2.01 0.78
N TRP A 205 16.00 -0.93 0.92
CA TRP A 205 16.50 0.41 0.69
C TRP A 205 17.65 0.70 1.67
N GLU A 206 18.65 1.47 1.26
CA GLU A 206 19.79 1.81 2.12
C GLU A 206 19.37 2.54 3.39
N HIS A 207 18.34 3.39 3.33
CA HIS A 207 17.83 4.08 4.51
C HIS A 207 17.34 3.14 5.63
N ALA A 208 16.95 1.92 5.29
CA ALA A 208 16.46 0.94 6.26
C ALA A 208 17.56 0.38 7.18
N TYR A 209 18.82 0.37 6.69
CA TYR A 209 19.90 -0.29 7.40
C TYR A 209 21.19 0.52 7.50
N TYR A 210 21.33 1.63 6.80
CA TYR A 210 22.62 2.33 6.71
C TYR A 210 23.11 2.92 8.03
N ILE A 211 22.19 3.33 8.92
CA ILE A 211 22.54 3.86 10.24
C ILE A 211 23.28 2.80 11.07
N ASP A 212 22.72 1.58 11.16
CA ASP A 212 23.26 0.53 12.02
C ASP A 212 24.32 -0.34 11.31
N TYR A 213 24.15 -0.54 10.00
CA TYR A 213 24.93 -1.54 9.25
C TYR A 213 25.82 -0.96 8.14
N ARG A 214 25.68 0.32 7.80
CA ARG A 214 26.35 0.94 6.65
C ARG A 214 26.01 0.15 5.36
N ASN A 215 27.00 -0.26 4.60
CA ASN A 215 26.86 -1.04 3.37
C ASN A 215 26.62 -2.55 3.58
N ARG A 216 26.46 -3.01 4.83
CA ARG A 216 26.35 -4.44 5.16
C ARG A 216 24.91 -4.94 5.12
N ARG A 217 24.25 -4.83 3.94
CA ARG A 217 22.87 -5.31 3.73
C ARG A 217 22.68 -6.76 4.17
N ALA A 218 23.64 -7.64 3.86
CA ALA A 218 23.55 -9.07 4.22
C ALA A 218 23.49 -9.28 5.73
N GLU A 219 24.24 -8.51 6.52
CA GLU A 219 24.23 -8.57 7.98
C GLU A 219 22.90 -8.03 8.54
N PHE A 220 22.38 -6.95 7.98
CA PHE A 220 21.05 -6.43 8.32
C PHE A 220 19.96 -7.49 8.10
N VAL A 221 19.90 -8.08 6.90
CA VAL A 221 18.90 -9.11 6.58
C VAL A 221 19.05 -10.33 7.50
N LYS A 222 20.27 -10.74 7.83
CA LYS A 222 20.52 -11.82 8.80
C LYS A 222 19.93 -11.50 10.18
N ASN A 223 20.15 -10.29 10.69
CA ASN A 223 19.68 -9.88 12.01
C ASN A 223 18.19 -9.56 12.04
N TRP A 224 17.63 -9.10 10.91
CA TRP A 224 16.20 -8.82 10.75
C TRP A 224 15.32 -10.07 10.97
N TRP A 225 15.79 -11.27 10.60
CA TRP A 225 15.06 -12.51 10.84
C TRP A 225 14.67 -12.74 12.30
N ASP A 226 15.46 -12.23 13.22
CA ASP A 226 15.20 -12.36 14.67
C ASP A 226 14.17 -11.32 15.18
N LEU A 227 13.72 -10.41 14.34
CA LEU A 227 12.73 -9.39 14.67
C LEU A 227 11.34 -9.71 14.09
N VAL A 228 11.22 -10.76 13.29
CA VAL A 228 9.95 -11.09 12.61
C VAL A 228 8.94 -11.66 13.60
N ASP A 229 7.75 -11.06 13.65
CA ASP A 229 6.57 -11.57 14.34
C ASP A 229 5.91 -12.66 13.47
N TRP A 230 6.31 -13.90 13.69
CA TRP A 230 5.83 -15.04 12.92
C TRP A 230 4.34 -15.32 13.10
N GLN A 231 3.76 -14.94 14.25
CA GLN A 231 2.32 -15.06 14.46
C GLN A 231 1.55 -14.13 13.51
N LYS A 232 1.98 -12.87 13.39
CA LYS A 232 1.36 -11.94 12.42
C LYS A 232 1.49 -12.39 10.97
N VAL A 233 2.61 -13.02 10.62
CA VAL A 233 2.77 -13.62 9.28
C VAL A 233 1.78 -14.76 9.06
N ALA A 234 1.63 -15.64 10.06
CA ALA A 234 0.69 -16.76 10.01
C ALA A 234 -0.77 -16.32 10.00
N ASP A 235 -1.13 -15.25 10.70
CA ASP A 235 -2.49 -14.70 10.74
C ASP A 235 -2.96 -14.15 9.38
N ARG A 236 -2.00 -13.79 8.54
CA ARG A 236 -2.25 -13.33 7.16
C ARG A 236 -2.36 -14.48 6.14
N LEU A 237 -2.16 -15.73 6.54
CA LEU A 237 -2.20 -16.90 5.64
C LEU A 237 -3.67 -17.37 5.30
#